data_a8e5cdf5af22604883ed7703cfa8cce2
#
_entry.id   a8e5cdf5af22604883ed7703cfa8cce2
#
_cell.length_a   1.000
_cell.length_b   1.000
_cell.length_c   1.000
_cell.angle_alpha   90.00
_cell.angle_beta   90.00
_cell.angle_gamma   90.00
#
_symmetry.space_group_name_H-M   'P 1'
#
loop_
_entity.id
_entity.type
_entity.pdbx_description
1 polymer ?
#
loop_
_entity_poly.entity_id
_entity_poly.type
_entity_poly.pdbx_seq_one_letter_code
_entity_poly.pdbx_strand_id
1 'polypeptide(L)'
;MSKPADEILGPVSSSYVSQRLRLHYVDWGNQHKPPLLLVHGGRDHARSWDWVARDLRRDWHVIALDLRGHGDSSWTIGGHYTLSEFVLDLAQLVDLLDVARITLVGHSLGGAVSIQYTAVFPDRVDKLVAIEGLGPPPEMAKRLEQRPPWERISDWIKQVREFSARQPKRYPSVEAAAKRMQQENPFLSAEQAQHLTVHGMNRNEDGSYTWKFDNYVRVFYPQRYDAGETRELWGRITCPTLLMHGSQSWAGDPSEDGRADLFQDARVCNIDGAGHWVHHDRLEVFLSELRGFLED
;
A
#
# COMPACT_ATOMS: atom_id res chain seq x y z
N MET A 1 -18.22 -17.65 34.02
CA MET A 1 -16.91 -17.58 33.36
C MET A 1 -17.04 -16.61 32.22
N SER A 2 -16.55 -15.37 32.40
CA SER A 2 -16.49 -14.38 31.31
C SER A 2 -15.52 -14.92 30.25
N LYS A 3 -15.97 -15.03 28.99
CA LYS A 3 -15.06 -15.26 27.85
C LYS A 3 -13.97 -14.21 27.91
N PRO A 4 -12.70 -14.56 27.66
CA PRO A 4 -11.66 -13.55 27.58
C PRO A 4 -12.03 -12.53 26.50
N ALA A 5 -11.72 -11.24 26.76
CA ALA A 5 -11.98 -10.11 25.86
C ALA A 5 -11.28 -10.21 24.49
N ASP A 6 -10.59 -11.31 24.23
CA ASP A 6 -9.73 -11.53 23.06
C ASP A 6 -10.43 -12.14 21.83
N GLU A 7 -11.71 -12.49 21.92
CA GLU A 7 -12.45 -12.99 20.76
C GLU A 7 -13.06 -11.83 19.97
N ILE A 8 -12.22 -11.00 19.37
CA ILE A 8 -12.70 -9.99 18.46
C ILE A 8 -12.93 -10.62 17.08
N LEU A 9 -14.16 -10.55 16.63
CA LEU A 9 -14.70 -11.17 15.42
C LEU A 9 -14.13 -10.63 14.09
N GLY A 10 -13.14 -9.77 14.11
CA GLY A 10 -12.54 -9.13 12.94
C GLY A 10 -12.61 -7.60 13.01
N PRO A 11 -12.16 -6.89 11.97
CA PRO A 11 -12.20 -5.43 11.94
C PRO A 11 -13.61 -4.90 11.68
N VAL A 12 -13.85 -3.68 12.13
CA VAL A 12 -15.05 -2.90 11.80
C VAL A 12 -14.80 -2.14 10.51
N SER A 13 -15.71 -2.30 9.53
CA SER A 13 -15.70 -1.56 8.27
C SER A 13 -16.23 -0.14 8.49
N SER A 14 -15.49 0.86 8.04
CA SER A 14 -15.81 2.28 8.18
C SER A 14 -15.53 3.05 6.90
N SER A 15 -16.05 4.27 6.81
CA SER A 15 -15.78 5.11 5.64
C SER A 15 -15.64 6.58 6.02
N TYR A 16 -14.91 7.32 5.19
CA TYR A 16 -14.74 8.77 5.30
C TYR A 16 -14.88 9.41 3.93
N VAL A 17 -14.96 10.73 3.90
CA VAL A 17 -15.04 11.49 2.66
C VAL A 17 -13.76 12.28 2.47
N SER A 18 -13.10 12.07 1.33
CA SER A 18 -12.00 12.90 0.86
C SER A 18 -12.40 13.51 -0.47
N GLN A 19 -12.38 14.86 -0.54
CA GLN A 19 -12.93 15.59 -1.68
C GLN A 19 -14.41 15.18 -1.94
N ARG A 20 -14.68 14.42 -2.98
CA ARG A 20 -16.03 13.94 -3.37
C ARG A 20 -16.12 12.42 -3.38
N LEU A 21 -15.09 11.75 -2.85
CA LEU A 21 -15.00 10.30 -2.81
C LEU A 21 -15.33 9.79 -1.42
N ARG A 22 -16.16 8.75 -1.35
CA ARG A 22 -16.31 7.94 -0.15
C ARG A 22 -15.20 6.90 -0.16
N LEU A 23 -14.31 7.01 0.80
CA LEU A 23 -13.18 6.10 0.98
C LEU A 23 -13.42 5.18 2.17
N HIS A 24 -12.91 3.97 2.09
CA HIS A 24 -13.12 2.91 3.05
C HIS A 24 -11.85 2.62 3.85
N TYR A 25 -12.03 2.20 5.08
CA TYR A 25 -10.98 1.60 5.91
C TYR A 25 -11.58 0.56 6.84
N VAL A 26 -10.73 -0.30 7.39
CA VAL A 26 -11.09 -1.24 8.45
C VAL A 26 -10.35 -0.88 9.73
N ASP A 27 -11.09 -0.83 10.84
CA ASP A 27 -10.60 -0.53 12.18
C ASP A 27 -10.58 -1.82 13.02
N TRP A 28 -9.40 -2.20 13.50
CA TRP A 28 -9.18 -3.40 14.32
C TRP A 28 -9.42 -3.17 15.81
N GLY A 29 -9.92 -2.00 16.18
CA GLY A 29 -10.23 -1.62 17.57
C GLY A 29 -8.99 -1.23 18.37
N ASN A 30 -9.14 -1.19 19.69
CA ASN A 30 -8.06 -0.82 20.63
C ASN A 30 -7.71 0.68 20.57
N GLN A 31 -8.73 1.54 20.43
CA GLN A 31 -8.63 2.99 20.18
C GLN A 31 -7.84 3.79 21.23
N HIS A 32 -7.55 3.20 22.41
CA HIS A 32 -6.75 3.82 23.46
C HIS A 32 -5.24 3.57 23.32
N LYS A 33 -4.84 2.77 22.35
CA LYS A 33 -3.44 2.48 22.03
C LYS A 33 -2.91 3.43 20.95
N PRO A 34 -1.58 3.52 20.76
CA PRO A 34 -1.00 4.33 19.71
C PRO A 34 -1.53 3.94 18.32
N PRO A 35 -1.87 4.90 17.45
CA PRO A 35 -2.41 4.63 16.14
C PRO A 35 -1.33 4.13 15.16
N LEU A 36 -1.65 3.04 14.45
CA LEU A 36 -0.83 2.44 13.41
C LEU A 36 -1.68 2.24 12.15
N LEU A 37 -1.29 2.92 11.06
CA LEU A 37 -1.98 2.85 9.80
C LEU A 37 -1.23 1.93 8.83
N LEU A 38 -1.97 1.00 8.21
CA LEU A 38 -1.50 0.05 7.21
C LEU A 38 -2.00 0.48 5.82
N VAL A 39 -1.07 0.72 4.89
CA VAL A 39 -1.36 1.24 3.54
C VAL A 39 -0.94 0.20 2.50
N HIS A 40 -1.92 -0.35 1.78
CA HIS A 40 -1.71 -1.45 0.83
C HIS A 40 -1.06 -1.02 -0.49
N GLY A 41 -0.55 -1.99 -1.25
CA GLY A 41 0.03 -1.80 -2.57
C GLY A 41 -0.99 -1.58 -3.70
N GLY A 42 -0.51 -1.30 -4.90
CA GLY A 42 -1.38 -1.16 -6.08
C GLY A 42 -2.13 -2.44 -6.42
N ARG A 43 -3.44 -2.34 -6.69
CA ARG A 43 -4.37 -3.43 -7.02
C ARG A 43 -4.64 -4.40 -5.87
N ASP A 44 -4.35 -3.97 -4.65
CA ASP A 44 -4.59 -4.68 -3.41
C ASP A 44 -5.72 -4.01 -2.60
N HIS A 45 -5.89 -4.31 -1.34
CA HIS A 45 -6.96 -3.77 -0.49
C HIS A 45 -6.60 -3.86 1.01
N ALA A 46 -7.35 -3.17 1.87
CA ALA A 46 -7.13 -3.11 3.32
C ALA A 46 -7.06 -4.50 3.99
N ARG A 47 -7.85 -5.46 3.52
CA ARG A 47 -7.92 -6.81 4.10
C ARG A 47 -6.71 -7.69 3.77
N SER A 48 -5.77 -7.23 2.94
CA SER A 48 -4.48 -7.90 2.74
C SER A 48 -3.60 -7.82 3.99
N TRP A 49 -3.89 -6.86 4.85
CA TRP A 49 -3.19 -6.67 6.11
C TRP A 49 -3.71 -7.51 7.28
N ASP A 50 -4.72 -8.38 7.08
CA ASP A 50 -5.42 -9.06 8.17
C ASP A 50 -4.50 -9.88 9.09
N TRP A 51 -3.49 -10.55 8.54
CA TRP A 51 -2.52 -11.32 9.35
C TRP A 51 -1.65 -10.40 10.21
N VAL A 52 -1.16 -9.31 9.63
CA VAL A 52 -0.35 -8.30 10.31
C VAL A 52 -1.18 -7.56 11.36
N ALA A 53 -2.39 -7.16 11.02
CA ALA A 53 -3.28 -6.45 11.92
C ALA A 53 -3.70 -7.31 13.13
N ARG A 54 -3.98 -8.60 12.94
CA ARG A 54 -4.28 -9.53 14.04
C ARG A 54 -3.14 -9.65 15.03
N ASP A 55 -1.91 -9.62 14.54
CA ASP A 55 -0.72 -9.70 15.36
C ASP A 55 -0.49 -8.41 16.16
N LEU A 56 -0.57 -7.25 15.50
CA LEU A 56 -0.25 -5.94 16.08
C LEU A 56 -1.36 -5.35 16.95
N ARG A 57 -2.62 -5.70 16.76
CA ARG A 57 -3.78 -5.09 17.41
C ARG A 57 -3.79 -5.17 18.95
N ARG A 58 -2.96 -6.00 19.56
CA ARG A 58 -2.85 -6.09 21.03
C ARG A 58 -2.19 -4.84 21.61
N ASP A 59 -1.23 -4.28 20.87
CA ASP A 59 -0.35 -3.21 21.31
C ASP A 59 -0.63 -1.88 20.62
N TRP A 60 -1.37 -1.93 19.48
CA TRP A 60 -1.65 -0.80 18.60
C TRP A 60 -3.15 -0.66 18.29
N HIS A 61 -3.60 0.59 18.07
CA HIS A 61 -4.84 0.86 17.37
C HIS A 61 -4.58 0.74 15.87
N VAL A 62 -4.87 -0.42 15.30
CA VAL A 62 -4.54 -0.74 13.92
C VAL A 62 -5.68 -0.36 12.99
N ILE A 63 -5.38 0.43 11.98
CA ILE A 63 -6.30 0.88 10.92
C ILE A 63 -5.68 0.53 9.57
N ALA A 64 -6.40 -0.20 8.71
CA ALA A 64 -5.98 -0.47 7.35
C ALA A 64 -6.95 0.20 6.37
N LEU A 65 -6.43 1.06 5.48
CA LEU A 65 -7.26 1.82 4.53
C LEU A 65 -7.28 1.17 3.14
N ASP A 66 -8.39 1.34 2.43
CA ASP A 66 -8.48 1.11 0.99
C ASP A 66 -8.14 2.42 0.26
N LEU A 67 -7.07 2.44 -0.52
CA LEU A 67 -6.71 3.57 -1.36
C LEU A 67 -7.82 3.86 -2.39
N ARG A 68 -7.99 5.13 -2.80
CA ARG A 68 -8.92 5.46 -3.90
C ARG A 68 -8.73 4.52 -5.09
N GLY A 69 -9.82 4.09 -5.69
CA GLY A 69 -9.77 3.16 -6.81
C GLY A 69 -9.47 1.70 -6.47
N HIS A 70 -9.43 1.36 -5.18
CA HIS A 70 -9.14 0.01 -4.67
C HIS A 70 -10.14 -0.40 -3.61
N GLY A 71 -10.28 -1.71 -3.39
CA GLY A 71 -11.12 -2.28 -2.35
C GLY A 71 -12.55 -1.75 -2.37
N ASP A 72 -13.04 -1.36 -1.20
CA ASP A 72 -14.39 -0.79 -1.05
C ASP A 72 -14.41 0.76 -1.11
N SER A 73 -13.27 1.39 -1.48
CA SER A 73 -13.16 2.82 -1.76
C SER A 73 -13.70 3.18 -3.15
N SER A 74 -14.26 4.39 -3.26
CA SER A 74 -14.77 4.92 -4.53
C SER A 74 -13.67 5.05 -5.59
N TRP A 75 -14.06 4.87 -6.84
CA TRP A 75 -13.24 5.15 -8.02
C TRP A 75 -13.33 6.62 -8.39
N THR A 76 -12.25 7.19 -8.92
CA THR A 76 -12.24 8.59 -9.34
C THR A 76 -12.97 8.78 -10.66
N ILE A 77 -13.79 9.83 -10.77
CA ILE A 77 -14.33 10.26 -12.05
C ILE A 77 -13.19 10.81 -12.89
N GLY A 78 -13.00 10.25 -14.09
CA GLY A 78 -11.89 10.62 -14.99
C GLY A 78 -10.60 9.80 -14.78
N GLY A 79 -10.58 8.87 -13.81
CA GLY A 79 -9.47 7.90 -13.63
C GLY A 79 -8.15 8.54 -13.19
N HIS A 80 -8.20 9.61 -12.38
CA HIS A 80 -7.01 10.26 -11.84
C HIS A 80 -6.53 9.58 -10.55
N TYR A 81 -5.31 9.01 -10.60
CA TYR A 81 -4.68 8.27 -9.49
C TYR A 81 -3.22 8.70 -9.35
N THR A 82 -3.01 9.98 -9.02
CA THR A 82 -1.66 10.53 -8.79
C THR A 82 -1.21 10.28 -7.35
N LEU A 83 0.10 10.27 -7.13
CA LEU A 83 0.66 10.11 -5.79
C LEU A 83 0.16 11.20 -4.82
N SER A 84 0.06 12.44 -5.29
CA SER A 84 -0.43 13.56 -4.49
C SER A 84 -1.88 13.38 -4.03
N GLU A 85 -2.73 12.77 -4.85
CA GLU A 85 -4.12 12.49 -4.49
C GLU A 85 -4.24 11.37 -3.45
N PHE A 86 -3.40 10.33 -3.53
CA PHE A 86 -3.31 9.31 -2.48
C PHE A 86 -2.83 9.90 -1.15
N VAL A 87 -1.84 10.81 -1.19
CA VAL A 87 -1.34 11.51 0.01
C VAL A 87 -2.41 12.40 0.62
N LEU A 88 -3.20 13.09 -0.19
CA LEU A 88 -4.34 13.89 0.28
C LEU A 88 -5.38 13.03 1.01
N ASP A 89 -5.70 11.84 0.49
CA ASP A 89 -6.65 10.93 1.12
C ASP A 89 -6.15 10.42 2.48
N LEU A 90 -4.86 10.09 2.55
CA LEU A 90 -4.23 9.68 3.79
C LEU A 90 -4.25 10.84 4.81
N ALA A 91 -3.91 12.07 4.39
CA ALA A 91 -3.97 13.25 5.24
C ALA A 91 -5.39 13.48 5.80
N GLN A 92 -6.41 13.34 4.95
CA GLN A 92 -7.80 13.48 5.36
C GLN A 92 -8.22 12.42 6.39
N LEU A 93 -7.75 11.17 6.24
CA LEU A 93 -8.01 10.13 7.24
C LEU A 93 -7.32 10.45 8.56
N VAL A 94 -6.04 10.83 8.53
CA VAL A 94 -5.28 11.18 9.75
C VAL A 94 -5.90 12.34 10.50
N ASP A 95 -6.39 13.35 9.79
CA ASP A 95 -7.11 14.48 10.42
C ASP A 95 -8.44 14.05 11.04
N LEU A 96 -9.17 13.13 10.36
CA LEU A 96 -10.43 12.58 10.89
C LEU A 96 -10.22 11.74 12.16
N LEU A 97 -9.10 11.04 12.26
CA LEU A 97 -8.79 10.24 13.45
C LEU A 97 -8.46 11.09 14.68
N ASP A 98 -8.26 12.40 14.50
CA ASP A 98 -7.97 13.40 15.56
C ASP A 98 -6.81 12.97 16.47
N VAL A 99 -5.76 12.44 15.87
CA VAL A 99 -4.56 11.99 16.56
C VAL A 99 -3.38 12.92 16.27
N ALA A 100 -2.52 13.16 17.26
CA ALA A 100 -1.37 14.05 17.11
C ALA A 100 -0.33 13.46 16.15
N ARG A 101 -0.03 12.19 16.30
CA ARG A 101 1.00 11.48 15.54
C ARG A 101 0.55 10.03 15.26
N ILE A 102 1.10 9.44 14.21
CA ILE A 102 0.79 8.08 13.75
C ILE A 102 2.07 7.30 13.44
N THR A 103 1.97 6.00 13.50
CA THR A 103 2.95 5.09 12.85
C THR A 103 2.39 4.66 11.50
N LEU A 104 3.23 4.71 10.45
CA LEU A 104 2.87 4.31 9.09
C LEU A 104 3.60 3.04 8.68
N VAL A 105 2.87 2.08 8.15
CA VAL A 105 3.40 0.87 7.50
C VAL A 105 2.79 0.77 6.10
N GLY A 106 3.59 0.94 5.06
CA GLY A 106 3.10 0.95 3.68
C GLY A 106 3.84 -0.03 2.77
N HIS A 107 3.08 -0.72 1.91
CA HIS A 107 3.62 -1.63 0.92
C HIS A 107 3.53 -1.05 -0.50
N SER A 108 4.62 -1.13 -1.28
CA SER A 108 4.64 -0.76 -2.70
C SER A 108 4.08 0.65 -2.93
N LEU A 109 2.96 0.82 -3.64
CA LEU A 109 2.26 2.11 -3.79
C LEU A 109 1.97 2.75 -2.42
N GLY A 110 1.46 1.96 -1.45
CA GLY A 110 1.21 2.42 -0.09
C GLY A 110 2.49 2.87 0.63
N GLY A 111 3.62 2.23 0.35
CA GLY A 111 4.94 2.67 0.82
C GLY A 111 5.33 4.03 0.26
N ALA A 112 5.17 4.24 -1.05
CA ALA A 112 5.42 5.53 -1.69
C ALA A 112 4.50 6.64 -1.16
N VAL A 113 3.22 6.34 -0.92
CA VAL A 113 2.26 7.26 -0.30
C VAL A 113 2.68 7.61 1.13
N SER A 114 3.09 6.61 1.93
CA SER A 114 3.53 6.80 3.32
C SER A 114 4.82 7.63 3.40
N ILE A 115 5.80 7.38 2.55
CA ILE A 115 7.03 8.16 2.43
C ILE A 115 6.70 9.61 2.10
N GLN A 116 5.87 9.83 1.07
CA GLN A 116 5.53 11.19 0.66
C GLN A 116 4.71 11.94 1.73
N TYR A 117 3.76 11.27 2.38
CA TYR A 117 3.02 11.86 3.50
C TYR A 117 3.98 12.30 4.60
N THR A 118 4.90 11.42 5.01
CA THR A 118 5.89 11.69 6.06
C THR A 118 6.81 12.85 5.68
N ALA A 119 7.25 12.94 4.41
CA ALA A 119 8.08 14.05 3.93
C ALA A 119 7.35 15.41 3.98
N VAL A 120 6.05 15.43 3.72
CA VAL A 120 5.21 16.64 3.76
C VAL A 120 4.87 17.03 5.20
N PHE A 121 4.58 16.04 6.05
CA PHE A 121 4.14 16.20 7.44
C PHE A 121 5.05 15.47 8.44
N PRO A 122 6.35 15.79 8.53
CA PRO A 122 7.30 15.01 9.35
C PRO A 122 6.93 15.00 10.84
N ASP A 123 6.32 16.07 11.36
CA ASP A 123 5.90 16.17 12.75
C ASP A 123 4.66 15.33 13.10
N ARG A 124 3.98 14.75 12.09
CA ARG A 124 2.78 13.92 12.26
C ARG A 124 3.09 12.41 12.28
N VAL A 125 4.35 12.00 12.10
CA VAL A 125 4.74 10.59 12.01
C VAL A 125 5.79 10.25 13.07
N ASP A 126 5.49 9.22 13.87
CA ASP A 126 6.41 8.71 14.90
C ASP A 126 7.41 7.73 14.31
N LYS A 127 6.95 6.82 13.48
CA LYS A 127 7.76 5.80 12.79
C LYS A 127 7.21 5.52 11.40
N LEU A 128 8.11 5.27 10.45
CA LEU A 128 7.77 4.91 9.07
C LEU A 128 8.35 3.54 8.73
N VAL A 129 7.51 2.65 8.19
CA VAL A 129 7.93 1.38 7.59
C VAL A 129 7.51 1.38 6.13
N ALA A 130 8.47 1.32 5.22
CA ALA A 130 8.23 1.26 3.78
C ALA A 130 8.72 -0.09 3.22
N ILE A 131 7.76 -0.92 2.82
CA ILE A 131 7.99 -2.25 2.26
C ILE A 131 7.95 -2.12 0.75
N GLU A 132 9.10 -2.27 0.07
CA GLU A 132 9.18 -2.18 -1.40
C GLU A 132 8.61 -0.86 -1.97
N GLY A 133 8.65 0.22 -1.18
CA GLY A 133 7.92 1.47 -1.43
C GLY A 133 8.73 2.60 -2.09
N LEU A 134 10.00 2.38 -2.41
CA LEU A 134 10.90 3.41 -2.94
C LEU A 134 10.77 3.65 -4.46
N GLY A 135 9.83 2.97 -5.10
CA GLY A 135 9.69 3.03 -6.56
C GLY A 135 10.76 2.23 -7.31
N PRO A 136 11.00 2.52 -8.60
CA PRO A 136 11.95 1.78 -9.41
C PRO A 136 13.41 2.06 -8.97
N PRO A 137 14.34 1.11 -9.21
CA PRO A 137 15.78 1.34 -8.99
C PRO A 137 16.30 2.58 -9.73
N PRO A 138 17.34 3.25 -9.23
CA PRO A 138 17.82 4.53 -9.77
C PRO A 138 18.10 4.54 -11.27
N GLU A 139 18.70 3.47 -11.81
CA GLU A 139 18.96 3.37 -13.24
C GLU A 139 17.67 3.35 -14.09
N MET A 140 16.63 2.69 -13.59
CA MET A 140 15.33 2.68 -14.26
C MET A 140 14.63 4.04 -14.12
N ALA A 141 14.70 4.67 -12.95
CA ALA A 141 14.17 6.02 -12.72
C ALA A 141 14.81 7.02 -13.68
N LYS A 142 16.15 7.02 -13.79
CA LYS A 142 16.92 7.87 -14.69
C LYS A 142 16.51 7.70 -16.16
N ARG A 143 16.33 6.46 -16.62
CA ARG A 143 15.84 6.20 -17.99
C ARG A 143 14.45 6.77 -18.24
N LEU A 144 13.56 6.72 -17.24
CA LEU A 144 12.21 7.29 -17.34
C LEU A 144 12.24 8.82 -17.34
N GLU A 145 13.14 9.45 -16.57
CA GLU A 145 13.33 10.91 -16.54
C GLU A 145 13.89 11.44 -17.87
N GLN A 146 14.82 10.73 -18.49
CA GLN A 146 15.44 11.12 -19.76
C GLN A 146 14.48 11.06 -20.95
N ARG A 147 13.31 10.44 -20.81
CA ARG A 147 12.32 10.40 -21.89
C ARG A 147 11.72 11.79 -22.13
N PRO A 148 11.66 12.25 -23.40
CA PRO A 148 11.08 13.55 -23.73
C PRO A 148 9.65 13.72 -23.19
N PRO A 149 9.26 14.90 -22.70
CA PRO A 149 7.92 15.13 -22.14
C PRO A 149 6.78 14.76 -23.10
N TRP A 150 6.91 15.02 -24.39
CA TRP A 150 5.88 14.70 -25.39
C TRP A 150 5.69 13.16 -25.56
N GLU A 151 6.74 12.36 -25.43
CA GLU A 151 6.64 10.91 -25.44
C GLU A 151 5.89 10.40 -24.20
N ARG A 152 6.24 10.92 -23.02
CA ARG A 152 5.56 10.57 -21.76
C ARG A 152 4.07 10.90 -21.82
N ILE A 153 3.72 12.08 -22.34
CA ILE A 153 2.32 12.51 -22.53
C ILE A 153 1.62 11.64 -23.59
N SER A 154 2.28 11.35 -24.71
CA SER A 154 1.72 10.49 -25.76
C SER A 154 1.42 9.06 -25.22
N ASP A 155 2.34 8.51 -24.46
CA ASP A 155 2.14 7.18 -23.86
C ASP A 155 1.05 7.17 -22.80
N TRP A 156 0.97 8.21 -21.98
CA TRP A 156 -0.14 8.38 -21.05
C TRP A 156 -1.49 8.42 -21.77
N ILE A 157 -1.61 9.21 -22.85
CA ILE A 157 -2.85 9.29 -23.66
C ILE A 157 -3.21 7.90 -24.23
N LYS A 158 -2.23 7.15 -24.76
CA LYS A 158 -2.44 5.79 -25.28
C LYS A 158 -2.93 4.85 -24.19
N GLN A 159 -2.30 4.85 -23.00
CA GLN A 159 -2.71 4.03 -21.87
C GLN A 159 -4.14 4.37 -21.42
N VAL A 160 -4.47 5.65 -21.25
CA VAL A 160 -5.82 6.09 -20.87
C VAL A 160 -6.87 5.56 -21.87
N ARG A 161 -6.62 5.68 -23.19
CA ARG A 161 -7.51 5.17 -24.24
C ARG A 161 -7.64 3.64 -24.21
N GLU A 162 -6.55 2.94 -24.01
CA GLU A 162 -6.54 1.47 -23.89
C GLU A 162 -7.39 1.02 -22.71
N PHE A 163 -7.18 1.61 -21.52
CA PHE A 163 -7.90 1.23 -20.32
C PHE A 163 -9.38 1.67 -20.35
N SER A 164 -9.71 2.78 -21.00
CA SER A 164 -11.11 3.22 -21.16
C SER A 164 -11.94 2.23 -22.00
N ALA A 165 -11.32 1.57 -22.97
CA ALA A 165 -11.96 0.56 -23.80
C ALA A 165 -11.95 -0.84 -23.18
N ARG A 166 -11.19 -1.06 -22.10
CA ARG A 166 -10.97 -2.37 -21.50
C ARG A 166 -12.11 -2.76 -20.58
N GLN A 167 -12.79 -3.86 -20.92
CA GLN A 167 -13.75 -4.47 -19.99
C GLN A 167 -13.02 -5.17 -18.86
N PRO A 168 -13.47 -5.01 -17.58
CA PRO A 168 -12.94 -5.78 -16.47
C PRO A 168 -13.05 -7.28 -16.72
N LYS A 169 -11.99 -8.01 -16.41
CA LYS A 169 -12.00 -9.47 -16.52
C LYS A 169 -13.01 -10.06 -15.53
N ARG A 170 -13.91 -10.89 -16.05
CA ARG A 170 -14.91 -11.60 -15.27
C ARG A 170 -14.44 -13.02 -14.97
N TYR A 171 -14.76 -13.48 -13.76
CA TYR A 171 -14.47 -14.84 -13.30
C TYR A 171 -15.78 -15.53 -12.95
N PRO A 172 -15.95 -16.84 -13.29
CA PRO A 172 -17.18 -17.56 -13.00
C PRO A 172 -17.38 -17.85 -11.51
N SER A 173 -16.29 -17.88 -10.72
CA SER A 173 -16.33 -18.10 -9.27
C SER A 173 -15.11 -17.48 -8.58
N VAL A 174 -15.18 -17.36 -7.24
CA VAL A 174 -14.08 -16.91 -6.40
C VAL A 174 -12.90 -17.88 -6.48
N GLU A 175 -13.15 -19.19 -6.54
CA GLU A 175 -12.12 -20.23 -6.63
C GLU A 175 -11.33 -20.12 -7.93
N ALA A 176 -12.00 -19.82 -9.04
CA ALA A 176 -11.33 -19.59 -10.35
C ALA A 176 -10.42 -18.37 -10.30
N ALA A 177 -10.83 -17.32 -9.62
CA ALA A 177 -10.03 -16.12 -9.42
C ALA A 177 -8.86 -16.35 -8.44
N ALA A 178 -9.09 -17.07 -7.34
CA ALA A 178 -8.06 -17.42 -6.35
C ALA A 178 -6.94 -18.29 -6.98
N LYS A 179 -7.34 -19.27 -7.79
CA LYS A 179 -6.38 -20.07 -8.56
C LYS A 179 -5.51 -19.21 -9.47
N ARG A 180 -6.12 -18.21 -10.14
CA ARG A 180 -5.38 -17.26 -10.98
C ARG A 180 -4.47 -16.36 -10.15
N MET A 181 -4.93 -15.85 -9.00
CA MET A 181 -4.14 -15.06 -8.06
C MET A 181 -2.88 -15.83 -7.65
N GLN A 182 -3.02 -17.11 -7.24
CA GLN A 182 -1.90 -17.94 -6.82
C GLN A 182 -0.93 -18.25 -7.96
N GLN A 183 -1.43 -18.44 -9.19
CA GLN A 183 -0.58 -18.63 -10.38
C GLN A 183 0.28 -17.40 -10.71
N GLU A 184 -0.26 -16.22 -10.50
CA GLU A 184 0.46 -14.95 -10.72
C GLU A 184 1.40 -14.58 -9.56
N ASN A 185 1.16 -15.14 -8.36
CA ASN A 185 1.91 -14.87 -7.15
C ASN A 185 2.29 -16.20 -6.47
N PRO A 186 3.34 -16.88 -6.94
CA PRO A 186 3.65 -18.25 -6.54
C PRO A 186 4.11 -18.41 -5.08
N PHE A 187 4.45 -17.32 -4.39
CA PHE A 187 4.79 -17.34 -2.97
C PHE A 187 3.55 -17.43 -2.06
N LEU A 188 2.35 -17.08 -2.56
CA LEU A 188 1.14 -17.13 -1.76
C LEU A 188 0.72 -18.59 -1.49
N SER A 189 0.36 -18.87 -0.24
CA SER A 189 -0.37 -20.09 0.09
C SER A 189 -1.77 -20.07 -0.53
N ALA A 190 -2.40 -21.25 -0.64
CA ALA A 190 -3.77 -21.34 -1.12
C ALA A 190 -4.75 -20.58 -0.21
N GLU A 191 -4.52 -20.57 1.10
CA GLU A 191 -5.31 -19.82 2.07
C GLU A 191 -5.18 -18.31 1.86
N GLN A 192 -3.96 -17.80 1.71
CA GLN A 192 -3.73 -16.38 1.40
C GLN A 192 -4.39 -15.98 0.08
N ALA A 193 -4.18 -16.75 -1.00
CA ALA A 193 -4.80 -16.48 -2.30
C ALA A 193 -6.34 -16.46 -2.20
N GLN A 194 -6.94 -17.39 -1.45
CA GLN A 194 -8.38 -17.44 -1.23
C GLN A 194 -8.87 -16.21 -0.45
N HIS A 195 -8.21 -15.87 0.66
CA HIS A 195 -8.56 -14.72 1.50
C HIS A 195 -8.49 -13.40 0.72
N LEU A 196 -7.36 -13.16 0.05
CA LEU A 196 -7.17 -11.96 -0.77
C LEU A 196 -8.23 -11.85 -1.88
N THR A 197 -8.59 -12.98 -2.48
CA THR A 197 -9.62 -13.01 -3.53
C THR A 197 -11.01 -12.73 -2.98
N VAL A 198 -11.40 -13.36 -1.87
CA VAL A 198 -12.72 -13.16 -1.25
C VAL A 198 -12.97 -11.68 -0.92
N HIS A 199 -11.98 -11.01 -0.36
CA HIS A 199 -12.09 -9.59 0.01
C HIS A 199 -11.85 -8.63 -1.15
N GLY A 200 -11.06 -9.05 -2.16
CA GLY A 200 -10.69 -8.25 -3.33
C GLY A 200 -11.68 -8.26 -4.49
N MET A 201 -12.82 -8.99 -4.40
CA MET A 201 -13.76 -9.13 -5.51
C MET A 201 -15.17 -8.66 -5.18
N ASN A 202 -15.83 -8.11 -6.20
CA ASN A 202 -17.28 -7.88 -6.22
C ASN A 202 -17.97 -8.99 -6.99
N ARG A 203 -19.15 -9.40 -6.51
CA ARG A 203 -20.07 -10.25 -7.26
C ARG A 203 -20.95 -9.37 -8.15
N ASN A 204 -20.99 -9.66 -9.44
CA ASN A 204 -21.83 -8.97 -10.42
C ASN A 204 -23.26 -9.53 -10.43
N GLU A 205 -24.21 -8.81 -11.03
CA GLU A 205 -25.62 -9.21 -11.12
C GLU A 205 -25.81 -10.52 -11.89
N ASP A 206 -24.94 -10.80 -12.89
CA ASP A 206 -24.94 -12.05 -13.66
C ASP A 206 -24.33 -13.25 -12.92
N GLY A 207 -23.94 -13.05 -11.65
CA GLY A 207 -23.31 -14.07 -10.81
C GLY A 207 -21.81 -14.24 -11.01
N SER A 208 -21.21 -13.54 -11.99
CA SER A 208 -19.75 -13.52 -12.17
C SER A 208 -19.07 -12.60 -11.14
N TYR A 209 -17.73 -12.60 -11.12
CA TYR A 209 -16.93 -11.83 -10.20
C TYR A 209 -15.91 -10.95 -10.92
N THR A 210 -15.66 -9.74 -10.38
CA THR A 210 -14.64 -8.80 -10.86
C THR A 210 -13.81 -8.27 -9.71
N TRP A 211 -12.54 -7.94 -9.95
CA TRP A 211 -11.69 -7.30 -8.94
C TRP A 211 -12.20 -5.92 -8.56
N LYS A 212 -12.03 -5.55 -7.30
CA LYS A 212 -12.44 -4.27 -6.70
C LYS A 212 -11.49 -3.11 -7.01
N PHE A 213 -10.64 -3.19 -8.00
CA PHE A 213 -9.78 -2.07 -8.38
C PHE A 213 -10.15 -1.52 -9.77
N ASP A 214 -10.05 -0.21 -9.91
CA ASP A 214 -10.22 0.47 -11.19
C ASP A 214 -9.01 0.17 -12.09
N ASN A 215 -9.27 -0.17 -13.36
CA ASN A 215 -8.20 -0.42 -14.32
C ASN A 215 -7.29 0.80 -14.54
N TYR A 216 -7.79 2.02 -14.34
CA TYR A 216 -7.02 3.25 -14.46
C TYR A 216 -5.90 3.41 -13.41
N VAL A 217 -5.92 2.67 -12.29
CA VAL A 217 -4.80 2.64 -11.33
C VAL A 217 -3.49 2.10 -11.95
N ARG A 218 -3.56 1.51 -13.14
CA ARG A 218 -2.41 1.01 -13.92
C ARG A 218 -1.75 2.08 -14.78
N VAL A 219 -2.40 3.25 -14.94
CA VAL A 219 -1.91 4.33 -15.80
C VAL A 219 -0.74 5.04 -15.13
N PHE A 220 0.37 5.14 -15.84
CA PHE A 220 1.51 5.90 -15.36
C PHE A 220 1.38 7.37 -15.79
N TYR A 221 1.33 8.26 -14.81
CA TYR A 221 1.25 9.70 -15.07
C TYR A 221 2.56 10.24 -15.63
N PRO A 222 2.46 11.23 -16.55
CA PRO A 222 3.64 11.80 -17.21
C PRO A 222 4.48 12.68 -16.29
N GLN A 223 3.89 13.26 -15.22
CA GLN A 223 4.58 14.04 -14.21
C GLN A 223 5.19 13.10 -13.16
N ARG A 224 6.45 13.32 -12.84
CA ARG A 224 7.19 12.59 -11.81
C ARG A 224 8.14 13.58 -11.13
N TYR A 225 8.45 13.33 -9.89
CA TYR A 225 9.54 14.01 -9.22
C TYR A 225 10.86 13.61 -9.88
N ASP A 226 11.73 14.58 -10.09
CA ASP A 226 13.10 14.30 -10.49
C ASP A 226 13.94 13.83 -9.28
N ALA A 227 15.19 13.47 -9.53
CA ALA A 227 16.08 13.00 -8.49
C ALA A 227 16.38 14.06 -7.42
N GLY A 228 16.39 15.37 -7.80
CA GLY A 228 16.59 16.49 -6.89
C GLY A 228 15.39 16.69 -5.98
N GLU A 229 14.19 16.73 -6.54
CA GLU A 229 12.93 16.81 -5.79
C GLU A 229 12.74 15.62 -4.84
N THR A 230 13.08 14.41 -5.30
CA THR A 230 13.03 13.19 -4.49
C THR A 230 13.97 13.29 -3.29
N ARG A 231 15.22 13.74 -3.50
CA ARG A 231 16.21 13.94 -2.43
C ARG A 231 15.75 14.98 -1.41
N GLU A 232 15.18 16.09 -1.88
CA GLU A 232 14.65 17.14 -1.01
C GLU A 232 13.51 16.61 -0.15
N LEU A 233 12.55 15.90 -0.76
CA LEU A 233 11.40 15.32 -0.03
C LEU A 233 11.85 14.29 1.00
N TRP A 234 12.62 13.29 0.60
CA TRP A 234 13.02 12.21 1.52
C TRP A 234 13.96 12.70 2.62
N GLY A 235 14.81 13.69 2.33
CA GLY A 235 15.66 14.35 3.33
C GLY A 235 14.90 15.13 4.42
N ARG A 236 13.58 15.36 4.24
CA ARG A 236 12.73 15.95 5.30
C ARG A 236 12.21 14.94 6.32
N ILE A 237 12.35 13.65 6.05
CA ILE A 237 11.89 12.59 6.95
C ILE A 237 12.85 12.46 8.11
N THR A 238 12.38 12.81 9.31
CA THR A 238 13.18 12.86 10.55
C THR A 238 12.86 11.73 11.52
N CYS A 239 11.75 11.03 11.33
CA CYS A 239 11.40 9.90 12.19
C CYS A 239 12.21 8.66 11.84
N PRO A 240 12.41 7.74 12.81
CA PRO A 240 12.98 6.43 12.53
C PRO A 240 12.24 5.74 11.37
N THR A 241 12.99 5.24 10.41
CA THR A 241 12.46 4.65 9.18
C THR A 241 13.02 3.25 8.97
N LEU A 242 12.15 2.28 8.70
CA LEU A 242 12.52 0.93 8.30
C LEU A 242 12.18 0.72 6.83
N LEU A 243 13.20 0.44 6.02
CA LEU A 243 13.06 0.09 4.61
C LEU A 243 13.17 -1.43 4.47
N MET A 244 12.07 -2.10 4.11
CA MET A 244 12.05 -3.56 3.96
C MET A 244 12.07 -3.95 2.49
N HIS A 245 12.94 -4.90 2.16
CA HIS A 245 13.15 -5.40 0.80
C HIS A 245 13.17 -6.92 0.76
N GLY A 246 12.57 -7.52 -0.26
CA GLY A 246 12.62 -8.96 -0.51
C GLY A 246 13.76 -9.33 -1.43
N SER A 247 14.62 -10.28 -1.03
CA SER A 247 15.82 -10.65 -1.79
C SER A 247 15.55 -11.15 -3.21
N GLN A 248 14.31 -11.54 -3.51
CA GLN A 248 13.87 -11.98 -4.84
C GLN A 248 12.94 -10.96 -5.52
N SER A 249 12.88 -9.72 -5.02
CA SER A 249 12.08 -8.66 -5.62
C SER A 249 12.79 -7.99 -6.78
N TRP A 250 11.98 -7.46 -7.71
CA TRP A 250 12.46 -6.65 -8.83
C TRP A 250 12.84 -5.20 -8.44
N ALA A 251 12.46 -4.76 -7.23
CA ALA A 251 12.54 -3.35 -6.82
C ALA A 251 13.97 -2.88 -6.48
N GLY A 252 14.95 -3.80 -6.42
CA GLY A 252 16.32 -3.51 -6.07
C GLY A 252 16.54 -3.25 -4.58
N ASP A 253 17.74 -3.58 -4.10
CA ASP A 253 18.12 -3.40 -2.70
C ASP A 253 18.46 -1.93 -2.41
N PRO A 254 17.72 -1.23 -1.55
CA PRO A 254 18.00 0.17 -1.24
C PRO A 254 19.30 0.40 -0.48
N SER A 255 19.90 -0.61 0.11
CA SER A 255 21.23 -0.52 0.76
C SER A 255 22.38 -0.50 -0.26
N GLU A 256 22.15 -1.04 -1.46
CA GLU A 256 23.18 -1.13 -2.50
C GLU A 256 23.10 0.00 -3.53
N ASP A 257 21.93 0.62 -3.71
CA ASP A 257 21.68 1.59 -4.78
C ASP A 257 21.64 3.05 -4.32
N GLY A 258 21.91 3.30 -3.02
CA GLY A 258 22.01 4.64 -2.44
C GLY A 258 20.66 5.30 -2.11
N ARG A 259 19.52 4.63 -2.29
CA ARG A 259 18.22 5.20 -1.93
C ARG A 259 18.03 5.32 -0.43
N ALA A 260 18.61 4.42 0.37
CA ALA A 260 18.55 4.50 1.83
C ALA A 260 19.25 5.76 2.37
N ASP A 261 20.33 6.21 1.72
CA ASP A 261 21.12 7.37 2.13
C ASP A 261 20.37 8.71 1.97
N LEU A 262 19.22 8.71 1.32
CA LEU A 262 18.39 9.90 1.18
C LEU A 262 17.55 10.20 2.43
N PHE A 263 17.44 9.26 3.36
CA PHE A 263 16.72 9.43 4.63
C PHE A 263 17.71 9.83 5.75
N GLN A 264 17.24 10.56 6.75
CA GLN A 264 18.08 10.98 7.87
C GLN A 264 18.36 9.85 8.87
N ASP A 265 17.37 8.97 9.08
CA ASP A 265 17.44 7.86 10.03
C ASP A 265 16.73 6.64 9.43
N ALA A 266 17.42 5.93 8.53
CA ALA A 266 16.87 4.74 7.89
C ALA A 266 17.69 3.48 8.19
N ARG A 267 16.98 2.40 8.54
CA ARG A 267 17.51 1.04 8.60
C ARG A 267 16.94 0.22 7.44
N VAL A 268 17.79 -0.50 6.72
CA VAL A 268 17.38 -1.46 5.70
C VAL A 268 17.30 -2.86 6.29
N CYS A 269 16.21 -3.56 5.99
CA CYS A 269 16.00 -4.95 6.36
C CYS A 269 15.71 -5.78 5.10
N ASN A 270 16.66 -6.64 4.72
CA ASN A 270 16.53 -7.55 3.59
C ASN A 270 15.95 -8.89 4.06
N ILE A 271 14.79 -9.28 3.55
CA ILE A 271 14.12 -10.53 3.89
C ILE A 271 14.46 -11.60 2.83
N ASP A 272 15.22 -12.60 3.25
CA ASP A 272 15.64 -13.67 2.36
C ASP A 272 14.48 -14.54 1.87
N GLY A 273 14.49 -14.85 0.57
CA GLY A 273 13.49 -15.68 -0.09
C GLY A 273 12.11 -15.01 -0.21
N ALA A 274 11.98 -13.71 0.03
CA ALA A 274 10.75 -12.94 -0.22
C ALA A 274 10.80 -12.29 -1.60
N GLY A 275 9.67 -12.26 -2.29
CA GLY A 275 9.43 -11.44 -3.47
C GLY A 275 8.90 -10.06 -3.09
N HIS A 276 8.11 -9.46 -4.00
CA HIS A 276 7.58 -8.10 -3.79
C HIS A 276 6.56 -7.98 -2.66
N TRP A 277 5.83 -9.06 -2.32
CA TRP A 277 4.86 -9.08 -1.23
C TRP A 277 5.47 -9.64 0.06
N VAL A 278 6.52 -9.01 0.55
CA VAL A 278 7.34 -9.44 1.70
C VAL A 278 6.51 -9.90 2.91
N HIS A 279 5.46 -9.13 3.24
CA HIS A 279 4.56 -9.39 4.37
C HIS A 279 3.61 -10.59 4.17
N HIS A 280 3.51 -11.13 2.96
CA HIS A 280 2.83 -12.39 2.65
C HIS A 280 3.82 -13.53 2.45
N ASP A 281 4.91 -13.26 1.74
CA ASP A 281 5.85 -14.29 1.30
C ASP A 281 6.65 -14.87 2.48
N ARG A 282 6.94 -14.03 3.49
CA ARG A 282 7.73 -14.38 4.69
C ARG A 282 7.11 -13.78 5.96
N LEU A 283 5.83 -14.03 6.20
CA LEU A 283 5.03 -13.39 7.24
C LEU A 283 5.69 -13.40 8.63
N GLU A 284 6.17 -14.56 9.09
CA GLU A 284 6.75 -14.69 10.43
C GLU A 284 8.03 -13.86 10.59
N VAL A 285 8.91 -13.89 9.59
CA VAL A 285 10.14 -13.09 9.59
C VAL A 285 9.80 -11.61 9.52
N PHE A 286 8.87 -11.24 8.63
CA PHE A 286 8.37 -9.87 8.52
C PHE A 286 7.82 -9.34 9.85
N LEU A 287 6.97 -10.11 10.54
CA LEU A 287 6.39 -9.72 11.82
C LEU A 287 7.44 -9.57 12.91
N SER A 288 8.45 -10.44 12.95
CA SER A 288 9.56 -10.36 13.90
C SER A 288 10.35 -9.05 13.72
N GLU A 289 10.73 -8.71 12.48
CA GLU A 289 11.47 -7.49 12.16
C GLU A 289 10.63 -6.23 12.40
N LEU A 290 9.35 -6.28 12.01
CA LEU A 290 8.42 -5.17 12.22
C LEU A 290 8.24 -4.88 13.72
N ARG A 291 7.98 -5.91 14.54
CA ARG A 291 7.82 -5.76 15.99
C ARG A 291 9.10 -5.19 16.63
N GLY A 292 10.27 -5.76 16.30
CA GLY A 292 11.54 -5.26 16.81
C GLY A 292 11.70 -3.76 16.56
N PHE A 293 11.40 -3.30 15.33
CA PHE A 293 11.46 -1.88 14.98
C PHE A 293 10.40 -1.02 15.69
N LEU A 294 9.20 -1.54 15.89
CA LEU A 294 8.12 -0.79 16.53
C LEU A 294 8.35 -0.61 18.05
N GLU A 295 9.04 -1.56 18.69
CA GLU A 295 9.33 -1.56 20.13
C GLU A 295 10.58 -0.73 20.48
N ASP A 296 11.57 -0.54 19.55
CA ASP A 296 12.73 0.34 19.70
C ASP A 296 12.32 1.82 19.89
#